data_c67992af1a6205abffb0806d96a7003a
#
_entry.id   c67992af1a6205abffb0806d96a7003a
#
_cell.length_a   1.000
_cell.length_b   1.000
_cell.length_c   1.000
_cell.angle_alpha   90.00
_cell.angle_beta   90.00
_cell.angle_gamma   90.00
#
_symmetry.space_group_name_H-M   'P 1'
#
loop_
_entity.id
_entity.type
_entity.pdbx_description
1 polymer ?
#
loop_
_entity_poly.entity_id
_entity_poly.type
_entity_poly.pdbx_seq_one_letter_code
_entity_poly.pdbx_strand_id
1 'polypeptide(L)'
;QEYIVNEVRDVYRMQGVKINDKHFEIIVHQMMRKVLIQDSGDTRFLENQIVDKSEFMEENDEMFGKKVVMEPGDSDRVKAGQIISARTLRDINSQLKRRDLRVVEARDAVPATSAQVLQGITRAALQTSSFISAASFQETTKVLNEAAIYGKVDPLEGLKENVICGHLI
;
A
#
# COMPACT_ATOMS: atom_id res chain seq x y z
N GLN A 1 -11.09 15.02 7.43
CA GLN A 1 -11.02 14.33 8.73
C GLN A 1 -11.72 15.15 9.81
N GLU A 2 -11.30 16.38 10.03
CA GLU A 2 -11.85 17.31 11.02
C GLU A 2 -13.37 17.51 10.90
N TYR A 3 -13.88 17.67 9.69
CA TYR A 3 -15.31 17.81 9.43
C TYR A 3 -16.13 16.63 9.99
N ILE A 4 -15.70 15.39 9.71
CA ILE A 4 -16.40 14.17 10.18
C ILE A 4 -16.36 14.08 11.70
N VAL A 5 -15.23 14.38 12.32
CA VAL A 5 -15.09 14.37 13.78
C VAL A 5 -16.03 15.38 14.42
N ASN A 6 -16.11 16.58 13.88
CA ASN A 6 -16.99 17.63 14.39
C ASN A 6 -18.48 17.24 14.29
N GLU A 7 -18.91 16.75 13.14
CA GLU A 7 -20.30 16.32 12.93
C GLU A 7 -20.70 15.17 13.85
N VAL A 8 -19.85 14.14 14.00
CA VAL A 8 -20.10 13.02 14.89
C VAL A 8 -20.16 13.47 16.35
N ARG A 9 -19.23 14.33 16.77
CA ARG A 9 -19.21 14.90 18.11
C ARG A 9 -20.50 15.66 18.42
N ASP A 10 -20.99 16.45 17.50
CA ASP A 10 -22.20 17.27 17.67
C ASP A 10 -23.45 16.39 17.77
N VAL A 11 -23.55 15.30 17.01
CA VAL A 11 -24.62 14.32 17.12
C VAL A 11 -24.64 13.68 18.50
N TYR A 12 -23.50 13.26 19.04
CA TYR A 12 -23.42 12.68 20.38
C TYR A 12 -23.76 13.69 21.47
N ARG A 13 -23.34 14.94 21.33
CA ARG A 13 -23.68 16.03 22.27
C ARG A 13 -25.16 16.32 22.31
N MET A 14 -25.85 16.31 21.16
CA MET A 14 -27.31 16.47 21.10
C MET A 14 -28.05 15.37 21.83
N GLN A 15 -27.48 14.17 21.93
CA GLN A 15 -28.04 13.04 22.68
C GLN A 15 -27.62 13.05 24.16
N GLY A 16 -26.95 14.08 24.64
CA GLY A 16 -26.49 14.19 26.02
C GLY A 16 -25.27 13.31 26.36
N VAL A 17 -24.64 12.71 25.36
CA VAL A 17 -23.45 11.85 25.55
C VAL A 17 -22.17 12.66 25.32
N LYS A 18 -21.27 12.61 26.30
CA LYS A 18 -19.99 13.31 26.24
C LYS A 18 -18.85 12.29 26.03
N ILE A 19 -18.27 12.29 24.84
CA ILE A 19 -17.15 11.40 24.46
C ILE A 19 -15.98 12.27 24.05
N ASN A 20 -14.76 11.86 24.43
CA ASN A 20 -13.54 12.56 24.02
C ASN A 20 -13.31 12.41 22.52
N ASP A 21 -12.95 13.52 21.86
CA ASP A 21 -12.70 13.58 20.41
C ASP A 21 -11.62 12.61 19.93
N LYS A 22 -10.69 12.22 20.79
CA LYS A 22 -9.63 11.24 20.47
C LYS A 22 -10.18 9.90 19.97
N HIS A 23 -11.30 9.43 20.52
CA HIS A 23 -11.92 8.17 20.10
C HIS A 23 -12.49 8.26 18.68
N PHE A 24 -13.07 9.40 18.32
CA PHE A 24 -13.55 9.65 16.96
C PHE A 24 -12.40 9.83 15.97
N GLU A 25 -11.36 10.53 16.38
CA GLU A 25 -10.17 10.77 15.55
C GLU A 25 -9.49 9.45 15.14
N ILE A 26 -9.34 8.51 16.06
CA ILE A 26 -8.76 7.19 15.78
C ILE A 26 -9.61 6.43 14.76
N ILE A 27 -10.93 6.40 14.94
CA ILE A 27 -11.85 5.70 14.05
C ILE A 27 -11.82 6.32 12.65
N VAL A 28 -11.89 7.65 12.55
CA VAL A 28 -11.86 8.37 11.27
C VAL A 28 -10.51 8.17 10.57
N HIS A 29 -9.41 8.14 11.32
CA HIS A 29 -8.10 7.84 10.77
C HIS A 29 -8.07 6.46 10.11
N GLN A 30 -8.63 5.44 10.74
CA GLN A 30 -8.73 4.10 10.14
C GLN A 30 -9.65 4.05 8.91
N MET A 31 -10.72 4.86 8.87
CA MET A 31 -11.59 4.99 7.70
C MET A 31 -10.88 5.62 6.49
N MET A 32 -9.84 6.40 6.72
CA MET A 32 -9.06 7.10 5.69
C MET A 32 -7.68 6.46 5.45
N ARG A 33 -7.48 5.24 5.88
CA ARG A 33 -6.18 4.55 5.76
C ARG A 33 -5.84 4.16 4.33
N LYS A 34 -6.82 3.94 3.49
CA LYS A 34 -6.66 3.46 2.11
C LYS A 34 -6.56 4.60 1.11
N VAL A 35 -5.83 4.36 0.04
CA VAL A 35 -5.72 5.24 -1.12
C VAL A 35 -6.07 4.49 -2.40
N LEU A 36 -6.64 5.20 -3.37
CA LEU A 36 -6.93 4.67 -4.70
C LEU A 36 -5.79 5.06 -5.65
N ILE A 37 -5.19 4.10 -6.31
CA ILE A 37 -4.17 4.34 -7.32
C ILE A 37 -4.81 4.95 -8.55
N GLN A 38 -4.41 6.16 -8.94
CA GLN A 38 -4.88 6.84 -10.15
C GLN A 38 -4.00 6.46 -11.35
N ASP A 39 -2.69 6.54 -11.16
CA ASP A 39 -1.71 6.17 -12.16
C ASP A 39 -0.64 5.31 -11.47
N SER A 40 -0.41 4.12 -11.98
CA SER A 40 0.56 3.19 -11.41
C SER A 40 2.02 3.56 -11.73
N GLY A 41 2.27 4.39 -12.75
CA GLY A 41 3.62 4.67 -13.20
C GLY A 41 4.43 3.39 -13.47
N ASP A 42 5.65 3.34 -12.93
CA ASP A 42 6.54 2.17 -13.04
C ASP A 42 6.48 1.26 -11.80
N THR A 43 5.52 1.48 -10.90
CA THR A 43 5.32 0.64 -9.70
C THR A 43 4.58 -0.65 -10.02
N ARG A 44 4.57 -1.58 -9.07
CA ARG A 44 3.83 -2.86 -9.17
C ARG A 44 2.31 -2.73 -9.04
N PHE A 45 1.80 -1.55 -8.70
CA PHE A 45 0.37 -1.34 -8.52
C PHE A 45 -0.40 -1.37 -9.84
N LEU A 46 -1.68 -1.71 -9.74
CA LEU A 46 -2.63 -1.63 -10.84
C LEU A 46 -3.43 -0.34 -10.73
N GLU A 47 -3.85 0.19 -11.87
CA GLU A 47 -4.77 1.33 -11.91
C GLU A 47 -6.09 1.00 -11.22
N ASN A 48 -6.64 1.96 -10.47
CA ASN A 48 -7.86 1.80 -9.67
C ASN A 48 -7.77 0.76 -8.54
N GLN A 49 -6.59 0.30 -8.19
CA GLN A 49 -6.37 -0.53 -7.02
C GLN A 49 -6.47 0.30 -5.73
N ILE A 50 -7.09 -0.29 -4.70
CA ILE A 50 -7.13 0.31 -3.36
C ILE A 50 -6.07 -0.36 -2.50
N VAL A 51 -5.12 0.43 -2.01
CA VAL A 51 -3.98 -0.05 -1.19
C VAL A 51 -3.86 0.75 0.10
N ASP A 52 -3.12 0.22 1.06
CA ASP A 52 -2.77 0.97 2.26
C ASP A 52 -1.83 2.13 1.94
N LYS A 53 -2.05 3.26 2.58
CA LYS A 53 -1.23 4.46 2.38
C LYS A 53 0.25 4.23 2.71
N SER A 54 0.54 3.43 3.73
CA SER A 54 1.92 3.06 4.09
C SER A 54 2.58 2.23 2.98
N GLU A 55 1.90 1.21 2.47
CA GLU A 55 2.40 0.38 1.36
C GLU A 55 2.64 1.23 0.10
N PHE A 56 1.74 2.16 -0.19
CA PHE A 56 1.91 3.11 -1.29
C PHE A 56 3.15 3.99 -1.14
N MET A 57 3.39 4.51 0.06
CA MET A 57 4.57 5.34 0.35
C MET A 57 5.86 4.53 0.24
N GLU A 58 5.91 3.33 0.81
CA GLU A 58 7.07 2.44 0.74
C GLU A 58 7.44 2.11 -0.71
N GLU A 59 6.46 1.75 -1.53
CA GLU A 59 6.69 1.44 -2.94
C GLU A 59 7.21 2.65 -3.73
N ASN A 60 6.66 3.84 -3.48
CA ASN A 60 7.15 5.06 -4.11
C ASN A 60 8.56 5.44 -3.64
N ASP A 61 8.88 5.23 -2.38
CA ASP A 61 10.22 5.45 -1.83
C ASP A 61 11.23 4.48 -2.45
N GLU A 62 10.82 3.23 -2.69
CA GLU A 62 11.65 2.26 -3.40
C GLU A 62 11.89 2.63 -4.87
N MET A 63 10.93 3.28 -5.53
CA MET A 63 11.08 3.77 -6.90
C MET A 63 11.97 5.00 -6.99
N PHE A 64 12.17 5.71 -5.89
CA PHE A 64 13.02 6.89 -5.87
C PHE A 64 14.47 6.55 -6.20
N GLY A 65 15.04 7.26 -7.19
CA GLY A 65 16.41 7.04 -7.63
C GLY A 65 16.64 5.79 -8.49
N LYS A 66 15.59 5.01 -8.80
CA LYS A 66 15.67 3.93 -9.78
C LYS A 66 15.49 4.44 -11.20
N LYS A 67 16.01 3.67 -12.15
CA LYS A 67 15.95 3.95 -13.59
C LYS A 67 15.26 2.81 -14.32
N VAL A 68 14.50 3.15 -15.34
CA VAL A 68 13.89 2.18 -16.25
C VAL A 68 14.69 2.13 -17.54
N VAL A 69 15.14 0.94 -17.92
CA VAL A 69 15.90 0.73 -19.14
C VAL A 69 14.99 0.91 -20.36
N MET A 70 15.30 1.86 -21.20
CA MET A 70 14.60 2.09 -22.48
C MET A 70 15.22 1.23 -23.59
N GLU A 71 16.52 1.34 -23.76
CA GLU A 71 17.29 0.53 -24.70
C GLU A 71 18.48 -0.12 -23.99
N PRO A 72 18.61 -1.46 -24.04
CA PRO A 72 19.71 -2.16 -23.38
C PRO A 72 21.06 -1.98 -24.07
N GLY A 73 21.08 -1.41 -25.28
CA GLY A 73 22.30 -1.31 -26.09
C GLY A 73 22.92 -2.69 -26.33
N ASP A 74 24.24 -2.79 -26.18
CA ASP A 74 25.00 -4.04 -26.33
C ASP A 74 25.19 -4.79 -24.99
N SER A 75 24.35 -4.51 -23.98
CA SER A 75 24.42 -5.15 -22.67
C SER A 75 23.57 -6.41 -22.58
N ASP A 76 24.18 -7.53 -22.19
CA ASP A 76 23.50 -8.79 -21.92
C ASP A 76 22.88 -8.85 -20.51
N ARG A 77 23.19 -7.87 -19.66
CA ARG A 77 22.82 -7.87 -18.23
C ARG A 77 21.46 -7.27 -17.93
N VAL A 78 20.95 -6.47 -18.84
CA VAL A 78 19.67 -5.74 -18.65
C VAL A 78 18.79 -5.91 -19.88
N LYS A 79 17.48 -5.88 -19.65
CA LYS A 79 16.46 -5.96 -20.70
C LYS A 79 15.68 -4.66 -20.76
N ALA A 80 15.10 -4.34 -21.92
CA ALA A 80 14.19 -3.22 -22.06
C ALA A 80 13.02 -3.34 -21.09
N GLY A 81 12.65 -2.24 -20.44
CA GLY A 81 11.61 -2.18 -19.41
C GLY A 81 12.03 -2.64 -18.01
N GLN A 82 13.26 -3.08 -17.82
CA GLN A 82 13.77 -3.48 -16.50
C GLN A 82 14.06 -2.26 -15.62
N ILE A 83 13.72 -2.36 -14.34
CA ILE A 83 13.99 -1.33 -13.33
C ILE A 83 15.31 -1.66 -12.65
N ILE A 84 16.24 -0.73 -12.68
CA ILE A 84 17.58 -0.87 -12.09
C ILE A 84 17.93 0.35 -11.24
N SER A 85 18.87 0.20 -10.30
CA SER A 85 19.38 1.34 -9.55
C SER A 85 20.28 2.23 -10.42
N ALA A 86 20.34 3.51 -10.09
CA ALA A 86 21.24 4.45 -10.78
C ALA A 86 22.72 4.03 -10.68
N ARG A 87 23.09 3.38 -9.58
CA ARG A 87 24.45 2.84 -9.39
C ARG A 87 24.74 1.71 -10.37
N THR A 88 23.82 0.73 -10.45
CA THR A 88 23.94 -0.40 -11.38
C THR A 88 24.04 0.08 -12.84
N LEU A 89 23.21 1.05 -13.23
CA LEU A 89 23.26 1.65 -14.57
C LEU A 89 24.64 2.27 -14.85
N ARG A 90 25.17 3.02 -13.88
CA ARG A 90 26.49 3.66 -14.02
C ARG A 90 27.62 2.63 -14.17
N ASP A 91 27.57 1.56 -13.38
CA ASP A 91 28.56 0.48 -13.44
C ASP A 91 28.53 -0.25 -14.78
N ILE A 92 27.33 -0.59 -15.28
CA ILE A 92 27.14 -1.23 -16.59
C ILE A 92 27.65 -0.31 -17.71
N ASN A 93 27.25 0.96 -17.70
CA ASN A 93 27.67 1.92 -18.72
C ASN A 93 29.18 2.17 -18.71
N SER A 94 29.81 2.15 -17.53
CA SER A 94 31.28 2.26 -17.41
C SER A 94 31.99 1.06 -18.04
N GLN A 95 31.45 -0.14 -17.86
CA GLN A 95 32.00 -1.36 -18.47
C GLN A 95 31.81 -1.37 -19.97
N LEU A 96 30.64 -0.95 -20.49
CA LEU A 96 30.37 -0.86 -21.92
C LEU A 96 31.27 0.18 -22.63
N LYS A 97 31.44 1.36 -22.00
CA LYS A 97 32.37 2.41 -22.52
C LYS A 97 33.80 1.95 -22.62
N ARG A 98 34.28 1.13 -21.66
CA ARG A 98 35.63 0.55 -21.69
C ARG A 98 35.85 -0.43 -22.84
N ARG A 99 34.76 -0.98 -23.38
CA ARG A 99 34.75 -1.95 -24.49
C ARG A 99 34.34 -1.33 -25.83
N ASP A 100 34.12 0.00 -25.86
CA ASP A 100 33.60 0.74 -27.02
C ASP A 100 32.28 0.20 -27.57
N LEU A 101 31.42 -0.30 -26.63
CA LEU A 101 30.08 -0.80 -26.92
C LEU A 101 29.01 0.28 -26.66
N ARG A 102 27.83 0.08 -27.24
CA ARG A 102 26.68 0.99 -27.02
C ARG A 102 26.25 0.94 -25.56
N VAL A 103 26.10 2.13 -24.98
CA VAL A 103 25.65 2.28 -23.60
C VAL A 103 24.14 2.02 -23.46
N VAL A 104 23.72 1.66 -22.23
CA VAL A 104 22.30 1.50 -21.87
C VAL A 104 21.66 2.87 -21.76
N GLU A 105 20.54 3.08 -22.45
CA GLU A 105 19.68 4.24 -22.30
C GLU A 105 18.58 3.95 -21.29
N ALA A 106 18.44 4.82 -20.30
CA ALA A 106 17.43 4.69 -19.26
C ALA A 106 16.83 6.04 -18.90
N ARG A 107 15.53 6.01 -18.53
CA ARG A 107 14.82 7.16 -17.97
C ARG A 107 14.64 7.00 -16.45
N ASP A 108 14.29 8.08 -15.79
CA ASP A 108 13.89 8.00 -14.39
C ASP A 108 12.60 7.19 -14.21
N ALA A 109 12.54 6.40 -13.15
CA ALA A 109 11.31 5.70 -12.78
C ALA A 109 10.24 6.70 -12.30
N VAL A 110 9.02 6.52 -12.77
CA VAL A 110 7.89 7.38 -12.43
C VAL A 110 7.16 6.76 -11.24
N PRO A 111 7.00 7.47 -10.11
CA PRO A 111 6.23 6.98 -8.97
C PRO A 111 4.73 6.92 -9.29
N ALA A 112 4.00 6.11 -8.55
CA ALA A 112 2.54 6.06 -8.64
C ALA A 112 1.91 7.31 -8.03
N THR A 113 0.76 7.70 -8.57
CA THR A 113 -0.10 8.75 -8.01
C THR A 113 -1.36 8.14 -7.42
N SER A 114 -1.88 8.74 -6.36
CA SER A 114 -3.07 8.24 -5.68
C SER A 114 -4.01 9.35 -5.24
N ALA A 115 -5.26 8.98 -5.01
CA ALA A 115 -6.25 9.82 -4.36
C ALA A 115 -6.66 9.21 -3.01
N GLN A 116 -6.90 10.07 -2.03
CA GLN A 116 -7.39 9.64 -0.72
C GLN A 116 -8.81 9.08 -0.83
N VAL A 117 -9.07 7.95 -0.19
CA VAL A 117 -10.40 7.32 -0.15
C VAL A 117 -10.93 7.34 1.27
N LEU A 118 -12.21 7.67 1.41
CA LEU A 118 -12.97 7.52 2.65
C LEU A 118 -13.81 6.26 2.56
N GLN A 119 -13.58 5.33 3.49
CA GLN A 119 -14.36 4.10 3.61
C GLN A 119 -15.31 4.16 4.81
N GLY A 120 -16.50 3.55 4.69
CA GLY A 120 -17.39 3.34 5.83
C GLY A 120 -16.75 2.43 6.88
N ILE A 121 -17.25 2.50 8.11
CA ILE A 121 -16.72 1.73 9.28
C ILE A 121 -16.66 0.23 8.98
N THR A 122 -17.75 -0.35 8.47
CA THR A 122 -17.85 -1.78 8.16
C THR A 122 -16.80 -2.19 7.12
N ARG A 123 -16.68 -1.43 6.05
CA ARG A 123 -15.73 -1.74 4.97
C ARG A 123 -14.29 -1.59 5.45
N ALA A 124 -13.99 -0.58 6.25
CA ALA A 124 -12.67 -0.40 6.86
C ALA A 124 -12.32 -1.57 7.80
N ALA A 125 -13.28 -2.08 8.55
CA ALA A 125 -13.08 -3.23 9.44
C ALA A 125 -12.88 -4.55 8.70
N LEU A 126 -13.52 -4.75 7.53
CA LEU A 126 -13.40 -5.95 6.71
C LEU A 126 -12.15 -5.97 5.81
N GLN A 127 -11.65 -4.80 5.42
CA GLN A 127 -10.47 -4.65 4.57
C GLN A 127 -9.19 -4.42 5.38
N THR A 128 -9.04 -5.10 6.49
CA THR A 128 -7.81 -5.10 7.29
C THR A 128 -6.78 -6.08 6.74
N SER A 129 -5.52 -5.91 7.13
CA SER A 129 -4.43 -6.85 6.79
C SER A 129 -4.64 -8.23 7.41
N SER A 130 -5.32 -8.31 8.56
CA SER A 130 -5.66 -9.55 9.25
C SER A 130 -7.00 -10.10 8.78
N PHE A 131 -7.00 -11.24 8.11
CA PHE A 131 -8.24 -11.92 7.72
C PHE A 131 -8.96 -12.59 8.91
N ILE A 132 -8.24 -12.98 9.97
CA ILE A 132 -8.83 -13.54 11.20
C ILE A 132 -9.68 -12.48 11.89
N SER A 133 -9.17 -11.27 12.03
CA SER A 133 -9.91 -10.14 12.59
C SER A 133 -11.16 -9.80 11.77
N ALA A 134 -11.04 -9.75 10.46
CA ALA A 134 -12.15 -9.47 9.55
C ALA A 134 -13.22 -10.57 9.63
N ALA A 135 -12.82 -11.85 9.61
CA ALA A 135 -13.73 -13.01 9.71
C ALA A 135 -14.50 -13.03 11.04
N SER A 136 -13.87 -12.60 12.13
CA SER A 136 -14.52 -12.56 13.45
C SER A 136 -15.54 -11.42 13.60
N PHE A 137 -15.52 -10.44 12.72
CA PHE A 137 -16.42 -9.29 12.73
C PHE A 137 -17.71 -9.56 11.95
N GLN A 138 -17.61 -9.81 10.65
CA GLN A 138 -18.74 -10.07 9.75
C GLN A 138 -18.31 -10.90 8.55
N GLU A 139 -19.29 -11.51 7.86
CA GLU A 139 -19.07 -12.26 6.60
C GLU A 139 -17.99 -13.34 6.74
N THR A 140 -17.99 -14.07 7.84
CA THR A 140 -16.97 -15.07 8.20
C THR A 140 -16.67 -16.04 7.05
N THR A 141 -17.68 -16.64 6.45
CA THR A 141 -17.51 -17.62 5.36
C THR A 141 -16.87 -16.99 4.12
N LYS A 142 -17.32 -15.81 3.73
CA LYS A 142 -16.80 -15.08 2.57
C LYS A 142 -15.34 -14.68 2.78
N VAL A 143 -15.03 -14.11 3.94
CA VAL A 143 -13.65 -13.67 4.27
C VAL A 143 -12.70 -14.86 4.31
N LEU A 144 -13.07 -15.97 4.93
CA LEU A 144 -12.26 -17.18 5.00
C LEU A 144 -12.06 -17.82 3.62
N ASN A 145 -13.11 -17.86 2.77
CA ASN A 145 -13.00 -18.36 1.40
C ASN A 145 -12.05 -17.51 0.55
N GLU A 146 -12.17 -16.20 0.62
CA GLU A 146 -11.24 -15.30 -0.10
C GLU A 146 -9.80 -15.45 0.41
N ALA A 147 -9.61 -15.56 1.71
CA ALA A 147 -8.29 -15.77 2.29
C ALA A 147 -7.66 -17.11 1.82
N ALA A 148 -8.46 -18.16 1.73
CA ALA A 148 -8.00 -19.47 1.24
C ALA A 148 -7.66 -19.43 -0.26
N ILE A 149 -8.48 -18.79 -1.09
CA ILE A 149 -8.26 -18.67 -2.52
C ILE A 149 -6.97 -17.88 -2.83
N TYR A 150 -6.76 -16.77 -2.14
CA TYR A 150 -5.58 -15.91 -2.33
C TYR A 150 -4.36 -16.36 -1.53
N GLY A 151 -4.46 -17.38 -0.71
CA GLY A 151 -3.36 -17.85 0.13
C GLY A 151 -2.87 -16.78 1.11
N LYS A 152 -3.77 -16.00 1.69
CA LYS A 152 -3.40 -14.94 2.63
C LYS A 152 -2.75 -15.49 3.89
N VAL A 153 -1.75 -14.78 4.38
CA VAL A 153 -1.07 -15.08 5.65
C VAL A 153 -1.36 -13.95 6.62
N ASP A 154 -1.80 -14.31 7.84
CA ASP A 154 -2.03 -13.34 8.90
C ASP A 154 -0.77 -13.23 9.77
N PRO A 155 -0.18 -12.03 9.90
CA PRO A 155 1.03 -11.84 10.71
C PRO A 155 0.79 -11.90 12.22
N LEU A 156 -0.46 -11.97 12.68
CA LEU A 156 -0.86 -12.01 14.10
C LEU A 156 -0.32 -10.83 14.93
N GLU A 157 -0.33 -9.64 14.36
CA GLU A 157 0.17 -8.44 15.03
C GLU A 157 -0.83 -7.83 16.03
N GLY A 158 -2.12 -8.01 15.78
CA GLY A 158 -3.19 -7.44 16.60
C GLY A 158 -3.52 -8.29 17.83
N LEU A 159 -4.18 -7.66 18.80
CA LEU A 159 -4.63 -8.36 20.00
C LEU A 159 -5.74 -9.38 19.69
N LYS A 160 -6.66 -9.02 18.81
CA LYS A 160 -7.82 -9.84 18.46
C LYS A 160 -7.42 -11.18 17.82
N GLU A 161 -6.48 -11.16 16.89
CA GLU A 161 -5.96 -12.35 16.22
C GLU A 161 -5.27 -13.29 17.21
N ASN A 162 -4.45 -12.75 18.09
CA ASN A 162 -3.74 -13.53 19.11
C ASN A 162 -4.70 -14.16 20.12
N VAL A 163 -5.73 -13.44 20.56
CA VAL A 163 -6.77 -13.98 21.45
C VAL A 163 -7.51 -15.13 20.79
N ILE A 164 -7.89 -14.99 19.52
CA ILE A 164 -8.64 -16.03 18.79
C ILE A 164 -7.77 -17.29 18.61
N CYS A 165 -6.48 -17.14 18.32
CA CYS A 165 -5.53 -18.24 18.17
C CYS A 165 -5.09 -18.84 19.53
N GLY A 166 -5.42 -18.23 20.65
CA GLY A 166 -5.02 -18.68 21.99
C GLY A 166 -3.57 -18.37 22.34
N HIS A 167 -2.93 -17.42 21.65
CA HIS A 167 -1.60 -16.95 22.02
C HIS A 167 -1.66 -16.01 23.23
N LEU A 168 -0.61 -16.04 24.03
CA LEU A 168 -0.38 -15.06 25.10
C LEU A 168 -0.11 -13.68 24.47
N ILE A 169 -0.65 -12.65 25.12
CA ILE A 169 -0.51 -11.24 24.71
C ILE A 169 0.62 -10.61 25.51
#